data_299d18140f9497488e22b8cbb5794c13
#
_entry.id   299d18140f9497488e22b8cbb5794c13
#
_cell.length_a   1.000
_cell.length_b   1.000
_cell.length_c   1.000
_cell.angle_alpha   90.00
_cell.angle_beta   90.00
_cell.angle_gamma   90.00
#
_symmetry.space_group_name_H-M   'P 1'
#
loop_
_entity.id
_entity.type
_entity.pdbx_description
1 polymer ?
#
loop_
_entity_poly.entity_id
_entity_poly.type
_entity_poly.pdbx_seq_one_letter_code
_entity_poly.pdbx_strand_id
1 'polypeptide(L)'
;MRMNKTIYFFTLIFFTLISCGVRKSLENRPDLSTFQSKQYSRNEINDSLFYIENNFLKKNKTQNWELFVSGDPLEIGQKTGVLTKELYAFQEQSFMNLITDFIPSEKRRKFLFKVLKYYNRDLHKYVNNEYKVQIYGLSESANSRYDSLIDKYNRNLFLHGAHDLGHAMHDLMLVGCSSLAVWDNKSEDGGLLIGRNFDFYANDDFAKNKIVSFVKPNSGYPYMSVTWGGMIGVSSGMNLEGLTVTINAGKSSIPLKAKTPISLVALEILQYASTIDEAVEIAKTKKVFVSESMMIGSAKDHRVVLIEISPKKFGVYEVSNQPYLACTNHFQSDVYSDDKRNNTQKEESHSVYRFEKIEEHLSNENKLNPTKMVELLRDTNGLKNTKLGYGNEKALNQLLAHHAVVFQPDKRLVWVSSNPYQLGEFTAYDLNKIFNDSISNYTLNVDSLRIEKDAFVLSDNYSNYEKYRKQTHEINKFIKENKKIEETFLTSYIQNNPDFWLVYDKVGDYYFQQKDYQQASFYYKLALTKEVTTVPDRNKIQKKLSKCSRKMR
;
A
#
# COMPACT_ATOMS: atom_id res chain seq x y z
N MET A 1 -42.39 -3.28 25.69
CA MET A 1 -42.06 -1.85 25.62
C MET A 1 -42.55 -1.30 24.28
N ARG A 2 -43.69 -0.56 24.25
CA ARG A 2 -44.21 0.02 22.99
C ARG A 2 -43.36 1.23 22.62
N MET A 3 -42.49 1.07 21.63
CA MET A 3 -41.75 2.19 21.04
C MET A 3 -42.76 3.20 20.44
N ASN A 4 -42.59 4.46 20.76
CA ASN A 4 -43.51 5.55 20.41
C ASN A 4 -43.59 5.72 18.87
N LYS A 5 -44.78 5.80 18.28
CA LYS A 5 -45.00 6.01 16.82
C LYS A 5 -44.21 7.19 16.26
N THR A 6 -43.97 8.20 17.09
CA THR A 6 -43.15 9.38 16.77
C THR A 6 -41.66 8.99 16.49
N ILE A 7 -41.10 8.03 17.24
CA ILE A 7 -39.73 7.54 17.03
C ILE A 7 -39.63 6.81 15.69
N TYR A 8 -40.62 5.98 15.34
CA TYR A 8 -40.68 5.31 14.04
C TYR A 8 -40.81 6.32 12.88
N PHE A 9 -41.60 7.38 13.05
CA PHE A 9 -41.74 8.41 12.04
C PHE A 9 -40.45 9.21 11.83
N PHE A 10 -39.76 9.62 12.89
CA PHE A 10 -38.47 10.30 12.80
C PHE A 10 -37.35 9.37 12.26
N THR A 11 -37.36 8.08 12.64
CA THR A 11 -36.42 7.10 12.11
C THR A 11 -36.69 6.88 10.61
N LEU A 12 -37.93 6.79 10.18
CA LEU A 12 -38.31 6.64 8.77
C LEU A 12 -37.93 7.86 7.94
N ILE A 13 -38.18 9.09 8.44
CA ILE A 13 -37.75 10.33 7.79
C ILE A 13 -36.21 10.40 7.71
N PHE A 14 -35.50 10.01 8.76
CA PHE A 14 -34.06 9.98 8.79
C PHE A 14 -33.50 9.00 7.74
N PHE A 15 -34.08 7.80 7.61
CA PHE A 15 -33.70 6.82 6.59
C PHE A 15 -34.05 7.28 5.17
N THR A 16 -35.15 8.00 4.94
CA THR A 16 -35.51 8.53 3.61
C THR A 16 -34.61 9.69 3.19
N LEU A 17 -34.24 10.58 4.11
CA LEU A 17 -33.29 11.67 3.85
C LEU A 17 -31.88 11.15 3.55
N ILE A 18 -31.44 10.10 4.26
CA ILE A 18 -30.17 9.40 3.99
C ILE A 18 -30.20 8.74 2.61
N SER A 19 -31.30 8.10 2.22
CA SER A 19 -31.46 7.44 0.92
C SER A 19 -31.42 8.43 -0.23
N CYS A 20 -32.06 9.61 -0.10
CA CYS A 20 -32.09 10.65 -1.11
C CYS A 20 -30.68 11.24 -1.38
N GLY A 21 -29.91 11.48 -0.32
CA GLY A 21 -28.52 11.98 -0.43
C GLY A 21 -27.57 10.98 -1.12
N VAL A 22 -27.71 9.69 -0.85
CA VAL A 22 -26.92 8.64 -1.49
C VAL A 22 -27.28 8.52 -2.98
N ARG A 23 -28.59 8.54 -3.32
CA ARG A 23 -29.04 8.47 -4.73
C ARG A 23 -28.48 9.62 -5.55
N LYS A 24 -28.63 10.85 -5.09
CA LYS A 24 -28.11 12.05 -5.76
C LYS A 24 -26.58 11.97 -5.96
N SER A 25 -25.86 11.43 -4.98
CA SER A 25 -24.40 11.22 -5.09
C SER A 25 -24.04 10.23 -6.19
N LEU A 26 -24.74 9.11 -6.27
CA LEU A 26 -24.48 8.06 -7.28
C LEU A 26 -24.87 8.50 -8.71
N GLU A 27 -25.74 9.48 -8.85
CA GLU A 27 -26.11 10.10 -10.14
C GLU A 27 -25.09 11.17 -10.59
N ASN A 28 -24.21 11.64 -9.68
CA ASN A 28 -23.20 12.64 -10.02
C ASN A 28 -22.18 12.05 -11.00
N ARG A 29 -21.87 12.83 -12.05
CA ARG A 29 -20.87 12.52 -13.08
C ARG A 29 -19.88 13.69 -13.18
N PRO A 30 -18.65 13.44 -13.66
CA PRO A 30 -17.72 14.54 -13.94
C PRO A 30 -18.26 15.44 -15.04
N ASP A 31 -17.82 16.68 -15.03
CA ASP A 31 -18.06 17.61 -16.15
C ASP A 31 -17.13 17.23 -17.30
N LEU A 32 -17.74 16.80 -18.42
CA LEU A 32 -17.06 16.41 -19.65
C LEU A 32 -17.15 17.47 -20.75
N SER A 33 -17.73 18.64 -20.47
CA SER A 33 -18.06 19.65 -21.50
C SER A 33 -16.85 20.14 -22.32
N THR A 34 -15.65 20.07 -21.74
CA THR A 34 -14.38 20.49 -22.39
C THR A 34 -13.59 19.32 -23.00
N PHE A 35 -14.10 18.09 -22.90
CA PHE A 35 -13.39 16.88 -23.34
C PHE A 35 -14.15 16.20 -24.47
N GLN A 36 -13.41 15.66 -25.44
CA GLN A 36 -13.98 14.86 -26.52
C GLN A 36 -13.81 13.37 -26.22
N SER A 37 -14.92 12.68 -26.01
CA SER A 37 -14.89 11.23 -25.85
C SER A 37 -14.55 10.56 -27.19
N LYS A 38 -13.56 9.67 -27.16
CA LYS A 38 -13.15 8.85 -28.30
C LYS A 38 -13.30 7.37 -27.94
N GLN A 39 -13.65 6.56 -28.92
CA GLN A 39 -13.59 5.11 -28.77
C GLN A 39 -12.20 4.63 -29.18
N TYR A 40 -11.46 4.08 -28.24
CA TYR A 40 -10.15 3.49 -28.49
C TYR A 40 -10.26 1.98 -28.63
N SER A 41 -9.53 1.44 -29.62
CA SER A 41 -9.29 0.02 -29.79
C SER A 41 -7.79 -0.21 -29.70
N ARG A 42 -7.36 -1.16 -28.88
CA ARG A 42 -5.95 -1.51 -28.81
C ARG A 42 -5.57 -2.52 -29.88
N ASN A 43 -4.38 -2.37 -30.41
CA ASN A 43 -3.71 -3.38 -31.20
C ASN A 43 -2.91 -4.30 -30.26
N GLU A 44 -2.75 -5.55 -30.66
CA GLU A 44 -2.03 -6.57 -29.92
C GLU A 44 -0.91 -7.14 -30.80
N ILE A 45 0.32 -7.07 -30.32
CA ILE A 45 1.46 -7.72 -30.97
C ILE A 45 1.59 -9.15 -30.43
N ASN A 46 1.42 -9.33 -29.13
CA ASN A 46 1.34 -10.60 -28.43
C ASN A 46 0.67 -10.38 -27.05
N ASP A 47 0.55 -11.44 -26.23
CA ASP A 47 -0.05 -11.42 -24.91
C ASP A 47 0.66 -10.54 -23.86
N SER A 48 1.81 -9.95 -24.24
CA SER A 48 2.67 -9.13 -23.38
C SER A 48 2.89 -7.72 -23.93
N LEU A 49 2.31 -7.36 -25.08
CA LEU A 49 2.46 -6.03 -25.68
C LEU A 49 1.19 -5.61 -26.45
N PHE A 50 0.58 -4.55 -25.92
CA PHE A 50 -0.61 -3.90 -26.45
C PHE A 50 -0.33 -2.43 -26.69
N TYR A 51 -0.91 -1.82 -27.74
CA TYR A 51 -0.71 -0.41 -28.04
C TYR A 51 -1.93 0.28 -28.63
N ILE A 52 -1.99 1.60 -28.43
CA ILE A 52 -2.95 2.54 -29.02
C ILE A 52 -2.13 3.76 -29.46
N GLU A 53 -1.99 3.97 -30.78
CA GLU A 53 -1.11 5.04 -31.28
C GLU A 53 0.31 4.94 -30.66
N ASN A 54 0.77 5.99 -29.98
CA ASN A 54 2.05 6.02 -29.29
C ASN A 54 1.96 5.57 -27.81
N ASN A 55 0.80 5.13 -27.35
CA ASN A 55 0.58 4.65 -26.00
C ASN A 55 0.65 3.12 -25.97
N PHE A 56 1.16 2.54 -24.90
CA PHE A 56 1.31 1.09 -24.84
C PHE A 56 1.32 0.53 -23.44
N LEU A 57 1.02 -0.76 -23.33
CA LEU A 57 1.22 -1.60 -22.18
C LEU A 57 2.11 -2.76 -22.57
N LYS A 58 3.25 -2.92 -21.91
CA LYS A 58 4.23 -3.98 -22.16
C LYS A 58 4.59 -4.70 -20.87
N LYS A 59 4.69 -6.00 -20.94
CA LYS A 59 5.24 -6.81 -19.86
C LYS A 59 6.76 -6.94 -20.06
N ASN A 60 7.54 -6.48 -19.10
CA ASN A 60 8.99 -6.51 -19.20
C ASN A 60 9.59 -7.88 -18.81
N LYS A 61 10.90 -8.03 -18.92
CA LYS A 61 11.62 -9.27 -18.60
C LYS A 61 11.45 -9.72 -17.15
N THR A 62 11.25 -8.80 -16.22
CA THR A 62 11.05 -9.06 -14.80
C THR A 62 9.57 -9.30 -14.42
N GLN A 63 8.69 -9.43 -15.43
CA GLN A 63 7.27 -9.66 -15.31
C GLN A 63 6.46 -8.49 -14.73
N ASN A 64 7.05 -7.30 -14.57
CA ASN A 64 6.29 -6.07 -14.30
C ASN A 64 5.64 -5.56 -15.59
N TRP A 65 4.45 -4.96 -15.46
CA TRP A 65 3.80 -4.26 -16.56
C TRP A 65 4.29 -2.82 -16.62
N GLU A 66 4.64 -2.35 -17.81
CA GLU A 66 5.08 -1.00 -18.12
C GLU A 66 3.99 -0.33 -18.95
N LEU A 67 3.39 0.73 -18.45
CA LEU A 67 2.36 1.50 -19.11
C LEU A 67 2.90 2.87 -19.47
N PHE A 68 2.82 3.25 -20.75
CA PHE A 68 3.04 4.61 -21.22
C PHE A 68 1.76 5.19 -21.81
N VAL A 69 1.28 6.32 -21.26
CA VAL A 69 0.07 7.00 -21.72
C VAL A 69 0.26 8.51 -21.75
N SER A 70 -0.37 9.16 -22.75
CA SER A 70 -0.34 10.60 -22.93
C SER A 70 -1.70 11.13 -23.41
N GLY A 71 -1.98 12.41 -23.12
CA GLY A 71 -3.18 13.10 -23.56
C GLY A 71 -3.81 13.99 -22.50
N ASP A 72 -5.07 14.34 -22.73
CA ASP A 72 -5.91 14.98 -21.72
C ASP A 72 -6.44 13.97 -20.68
N PRO A 73 -7.06 14.41 -19.58
CA PRO A 73 -7.53 13.51 -18.53
C PRO A 73 -8.47 12.40 -19.00
N LEU A 74 -9.40 12.70 -19.92
CA LEU A 74 -10.33 11.71 -20.47
C LEU A 74 -9.60 10.69 -21.34
N GLU A 75 -8.74 11.16 -22.24
CA GLU A 75 -7.91 10.33 -23.11
C GLU A 75 -7.00 9.40 -22.29
N ILE A 76 -6.30 9.93 -21.29
CA ILE A 76 -5.43 9.13 -20.40
C ILE A 76 -6.27 8.04 -19.71
N GLY A 77 -7.44 8.40 -19.17
CA GLY A 77 -8.34 7.45 -18.54
C GLY A 77 -8.79 6.34 -19.49
N GLN A 78 -9.31 6.70 -20.66
CA GLN A 78 -9.81 5.77 -21.67
C GLN A 78 -8.70 4.85 -22.20
N LYS A 79 -7.54 5.42 -22.58
CA LYS A 79 -6.38 4.65 -23.07
C LYS A 79 -5.86 3.69 -22.01
N THR A 80 -5.70 4.15 -20.75
CA THR A 80 -5.32 3.30 -19.63
C THR A 80 -6.32 2.16 -19.44
N GLY A 81 -7.62 2.45 -19.47
CA GLY A 81 -8.66 1.44 -19.30
C GLY A 81 -8.60 0.36 -20.38
N VAL A 82 -8.48 0.75 -21.64
CA VAL A 82 -8.44 -0.17 -22.78
C VAL A 82 -7.15 -0.98 -22.79
N LEU A 83 -6.00 -0.37 -22.52
CA LEU A 83 -4.70 -1.05 -22.47
C LEU A 83 -4.62 -2.05 -21.30
N THR A 84 -5.16 -1.72 -20.13
CA THR A 84 -5.03 -2.51 -18.90
C THR A 84 -6.27 -3.30 -18.53
N LYS A 85 -7.24 -3.50 -19.44
CA LYS A 85 -8.56 -4.05 -19.10
C LYS A 85 -8.52 -5.40 -18.36
N GLU A 86 -7.58 -6.31 -18.72
CA GLU A 86 -7.42 -7.61 -18.07
C GLU A 86 -6.81 -7.44 -16.67
N LEU A 87 -5.84 -6.55 -16.51
CA LEU A 87 -5.21 -6.23 -15.24
C LEU A 87 -6.23 -5.57 -14.29
N TYR A 88 -7.07 -4.70 -14.84
CA TYR A 88 -8.16 -4.07 -14.09
C TYR A 88 -9.19 -5.11 -13.62
N ALA A 89 -9.66 -5.97 -14.51
CA ALA A 89 -10.61 -7.03 -14.18
C ALA A 89 -10.03 -8.00 -13.12
N PHE A 90 -8.76 -8.36 -13.25
CA PHE A 90 -8.05 -9.20 -12.28
C PHE A 90 -7.97 -8.53 -10.91
N GLN A 91 -7.58 -7.25 -10.86
CA GLN A 91 -7.45 -6.50 -9.62
C GLN A 91 -8.80 -6.32 -8.91
N GLU A 92 -9.85 -5.99 -9.65
CA GLU A 92 -11.21 -5.88 -9.14
C GLU A 92 -11.70 -7.21 -8.58
N GLN A 93 -11.45 -8.33 -9.28
CA GLN A 93 -11.78 -9.67 -8.79
C GLN A 93 -11.00 -10.03 -7.51
N SER A 94 -9.69 -9.74 -7.45
CA SER A 94 -8.86 -9.98 -6.27
C SER A 94 -9.41 -9.24 -5.04
N PHE A 95 -9.84 -7.98 -5.23
CA PHE A 95 -10.44 -7.18 -4.17
C PHE A 95 -11.81 -7.72 -3.71
N MET A 96 -12.64 -8.16 -4.67
CA MET A 96 -13.95 -8.75 -4.35
C MET A 96 -13.81 -10.12 -3.67
N ASN A 97 -12.80 -10.91 -4.01
CA ASN A 97 -12.47 -12.16 -3.31
C ASN A 97 -12.09 -11.87 -1.86
N LEU A 98 -11.21 -10.89 -1.61
CA LEU A 98 -10.85 -10.46 -0.26
C LEU A 98 -12.09 -10.12 0.58
N ILE A 99 -13.02 -9.30 0.05
CA ILE A 99 -14.28 -8.97 0.74
C ILE A 99 -15.10 -10.23 1.02
N THR A 100 -15.11 -11.20 0.09
CA THR A 100 -15.87 -12.44 0.24
C THR A 100 -15.29 -13.36 1.31
N ASP A 101 -13.96 -13.44 1.39
CA ASP A 101 -13.26 -14.25 2.39
C ASP A 101 -13.49 -13.69 3.81
N PHE A 102 -13.45 -12.36 3.97
CA PHE A 102 -13.77 -11.71 5.25
C PHE A 102 -15.26 -11.77 5.61
N ILE A 103 -16.15 -11.64 4.62
CA ILE A 103 -17.60 -11.62 4.81
C ILE A 103 -18.27 -12.66 3.89
N PRO A 104 -18.27 -13.95 4.26
CA PRO A 104 -18.81 -15.03 3.43
C PRO A 104 -20.31 -14.87 3.13
N SER A 105 -21.07 -14.25 4.05
CA SER A 105 -22.52 -14.04 3.90
C SER A 105 -22.86 -12.98 2.87
N GLU A 106 -23.55 -13.36 1.79
CA GLU A 106 -24.01 -12.44 0.74
C GLU A 106 -24.88 -11.30 1.28
N LYS A 107 -25.80 -11.60 2.23
CA LYS A 107 -26.65 -10.58 2.86
C LYS A 107 -25.81 -9.53 3.59
N ARG A 108 -24.76 -9.97 4.32
CA ARG A 108 -23.85 -9.05 5.02
C ARG A 108 -23.00 -8.23 4.04
N ARG A 109 -22.55 -8.83 2.92
CA ARG A 109 -21.85 -8.08 1.86
C ARG A 109 -22.74 -7.02 1.22
N LYS A 110 -23.99 -7.36 0.88
CA LYS A 110 -24.97 -6.37 0.37
C LYS A 110 -25.19 -5.21 1.36
N PHE A 111 -25.23 -5.51 2.66
CA PHE A 111 -25.30 -4.48 3.70
C PHE A 111 -24.02 -3.63 3.76
N LEU A 112 -22.83 -4.25 3.70
CA LEU A 112 -21.56 -3.53 3.63
C LEU A 112 -21.54 -2.53 2.47
N PHE A 113 -21.98 -2.95 1.28
CA PHE A 113 -22.03 -2.04 0.11
C PHE A 113 -23.01 -0.86 0.31
N LYS A 114 -24.11 -1.05 1.04
CA LYS A 114 -24.98 0.09 1.43
C LYS A 114 -24.25 1.06 2.36
N VAL A 115 -23.51 0.55 3.33
CA VAL A 115 -22.69 1.36 4.23
C VAL A 115 -21.59 2.10 3.47
N LEU A 116 -20.90 1.43 2.55
CA LEU A 116 -19.87 2.04 1.71
C LEU A 116 -20.43 3.16 0.82
N LYS A 117 -21.62 2.97 0.20
CA LYS A 117 -22.29 4.03 -0.56
C LYS A 117 -22.61 5.24 0.32
N TYR A 118 -23.11 5.01 1.51
CA TYR A 118 -23.40 6.09 2.46
C TYR A 118 -22.13 6.81 2.92
N TYR A 119 -21.08 6.07 3.24
CA TYR A 119 -19.80 6.62 3.65
C TYR A 119 -19.15 7.48 2.56
N ASN A 120 -19.22 7.03 1.31
CA ASN A 120 -18.61 7.70 0.15
C ASN A 120 -19.53 8.75 -0.53
N ARG A 121 -20.74 9.01 -0.02
CA ARG A 121 -21.73 9.88 -0.67
C ARG A 121 -21.27 11.30 -0.99
N ASP A 122 -20.30 11.81 -0.25
CA ASP A 122 -19.74 13.15 -0.45
C ASP A 122 -18.39 13.14 -1.19
N LEU A 123 -17.82 11.97 -1.49
CA LEU A 123 -16.47 11.82 -2.08
C LEU A 123 -16.28 12.66 -3.35
N HIS A 124 -17.27 12.66 -4.25
CA HIS A 124 -17.25 13.42 -5.51
C HIS A 124 -17.06 14.94 -5.33
N LYS A 125 -17.36 15.49 -4.15
CA LYS A 125 -17.19 16.92 -3.82
C LYS A 125 -15.74 17.29 -3.49
N TYR A 126 -14.93 16.31 -3.14
CA TYR A 126 -13.55 16.49 -2.66
C TYR A 126 -12.50 16.04 -3.69
N VAL A 127 -12.92 15.48 -4.82
CA VAL A 127 -12.03 15.09 -5.92
C VAL A 127 -12.13 16.12 -7.03
N ASN A 128 -11.00 16.64 -7.50
CA ASN A 128 -10.94 17.60 -8.61
C ASN A 128 -11.57 17.02 -9.86
N ASN A 129 -12.20 17.87 -10.70
CA ASN A 129 -12.90 17.42 -11.90
C ASN A 129 -11.97 16.67 -12.85
N GLU A 130 -10.75 17.11 -13.01
CA GLU A 130 -9.71 16.45 -13.81
C GLU A 130 -9.56 14.98 -13.46
N TYR A 131 -9.38 14.63 -12.20
CA TYR A 131 -9.23 13.23 -11.76
C TYR A 131 -10.54 12.46 -11.83
N LYS A 132 -11.69 13.13 -11.62
CA LYS A 132 -12.99 12.49 -11.87
C LYS A 132 -13.18 12.12 -13.33
N VAL A 133 -12.74 12.97 -14.24
CA VAL A 133 -12.77 12.73 -15.70
C VAL A 133 -11.87 11.56 -16.07
N GLN A 134 -10.64 11.54 -15.53
CA GLN A 134 -9.71 10.43 -15.78
C GLN A 134 -10.23 9.10 -15.22
N ILE A 135 -10.79 9.10 -14.00
CA ILE A 135 -11.45 7.92 -13.40
C ILE A 135 -12.67 7.49 -14.23
N TYR A 136 -13.42 8.44 -14.79
CA TYR A 136 -14.56 8.14 -15.64
C TYR A 136 -14.12 7.39 -16.90
N GLY A 137 -13.15 7.94 -17.65
CA GLY A 137 -12.60 7.28 -18.83
C GLY A 137 -12.03 5.89 -18.53
N LEU A 138 -11.27 5.73 -17.42
CA LEU A 138 -10.77 4.45 -16.97
C LEU A 138 -11.89 3.45 -16.66
N SER A 139 -12.97 3.91 -16.03
CA SER A 139 -14.08 3.08 -15.60
C SER A 139 -14.91 2.49 -16.75
N GLU A 140 -14.86 3.07 -17.95
CA GLU A 140 -15.57 2.54 -19.13
C GLU A 140 -15.12 1.10 -19.45
N SER A 141 -13.86 0.74 -19.14
CA SER A 141 -13.30 -0.60 -19.31
C SER A 141 -13.55 -1.55 -18.12
N ALA A 142 -14.22 -1.09 -17.05
CA ALA A 142 -14.53 -1.92 -15.88
C ALA A 142 -15.50 -3.06 -16.23
N ASN A 143 -15.36 -4.18 -15.52
CA ASN A 143 -16.22 -5.34 -15.73
C ASN A 143 -17.66 -5.05 -15.25
N SER A 144 -18.66 -5.34 -16.09
CA SER A 144 -20.08 -5.14 -15.77
C SER A 144 -20.63 -6.11 -14.73
N ARG A 145 -19.89 -7.18 -14.37
CA ARG A 145 -20.30 -8.20 -13.38
C ARG A 145 -20.78 -7.61 -12.05
N TYR A 146 -20.22 -6.48 -11.65
CA TYR A 146 -20.50 -5.85 -10.36
C TYR A 146 -21.44 -4.63 -10.44
N ASP A 147 -21.99 -4.31 -11.60
CA ASP A 147 -22.83 -3.12 -11.82
C ASP A 147 -24.11 -3.14 -10.97
N SER A 148 -24.63 -4.33 -10.66
CA SER A 148 -25.76 -4.49 -9.72
C SER A 148 -25.43 -4.05 -8.28
N LEU A 149 -24.15 -4.01 -7.89
CA LEU A 149 -23.71 -3.52 -6.60
C LEU A 149 -23.51 -2.00 -6.63
N ILE A 150 -22.69 -1.52 -7.56
CA ILE A 150 -22.36 -0.09 -7.77
C ILE A 150 -21.99 0.04 -9.25
N ASP A 151 -22.48 1.07 -9.95
CA ASP A 151 -22.10 1.35 -11.35
C ASP A 151 -20.59 1.56 -11.51
N LYS A 152 -20.08 1.37 -12.71
CA LYS A 152 -18.65 1.34 -13.03
C LYS A 152 -17.90 2.57 -12.53
N TYR A 153 -18.40 3.78 -12.79
CA TYR A 153 -17.73 5.02 -12.40
C TYR A 153 -17.66 5.17 -10.87
N ASN A 154 -18.80 5.07 -10.18
CA ASN A 154 -18.80 5.21 -8.72
C ASN A 154 -18.00 4.09 -8.04
N ARG A 155 -18.03 2.86 -8.58
CA ARG A 155 -17.24 1.74 -8.08
C ARG A 155 -15.75 2.04 -8.17
N ASN A 156 -15.28 2.53 -9.32
CA ASN A 156 -13.89 2.90 -9.51
C ASN A 156 -13.49 4.08 -8.62
N LEU A 157 -14.32 5.14 -8.55
CA LEU A 157 -14.10 6.28 -7.66
C LEU A 157 -13.97 5.84 -6.18
N PHE A 158 -14.81 4.91 -5.73
CA PHE A 158 -14.77 4.40 -4.36
C PHE A 158 -13.55 3.51 -4.10
N LEU A 159 -13.08 2.77 -5.12
CA LEU A 159 -11.86 1.98 -5.04
C LEU A 159 -10.61 2.83 -4.82
N HIS A 160 -10.58 4.08 -5.32
CA HIS A 160 -9.50 5.03 -5.00
C HIS A 160 -9.44 5.40 -3.52
N GLY A 161 -10.58 5.38 -2.82
CA GLY A 161 -10.65 5.52 -1.37
C GLY A 161 -10.53 4.22 -0.59
N ALA A 162 -10.45 3.06 -1.26
CA ALA A 162 -10.40 1.77 -0.57
C ALA A 162 -9.09 1.52 0.17
N HIS A 163 -7.96 2.03 -0.34
CA HIS A 163 -6.68 2.07 0.36
C HIS A 163 -6.82 2.78 1.72
N ASP A 164 -7.41 3.96 1.71
CA ASP A 164 -7.63 4.79 2.89
C ASP A 164 -8.61 4.12 3.88
N LEU A 165 -9.64 3.44 3.35
CA LEU A 165 -10.56 2.65 4.17
C LEU A 165 -9.87 1.44 4.82
N GLY A 166 -8.96 0.78 4.11
CA GLY A 166 -8.13 -0.31 4.64
C GLY A 166 -7.32 0.14 5.84
N HIS A 167 -6.73 1.33 5.78
CA HIS A 167 -6.02 1.93 6.92
C HIS A 167 -6.95 2.27 8.09
N ALA A 168 -8.17 2.72 7.82
CA ALA A 168 -9.16 3.02 8.86
C ALA A 168 -9.70 1.75 9.55
N MET A 169 -9.70 0.62 8.84
CA MET A 169 -10.18 -0.69 9.31
C MET A 169 -9.03 -1.62 9.72
N HIS A 170 -8.02 -1.12 10.34
CA HIS A 170 -6.73 -1.67 10.77
C HIS A 170 -6.61 -3.20 11.01
N ASP A 171 -7.71 -3.89 11.26
CA ASP A 171 -7.74 -5.34 11.53
C ASP A 171 -7.85 -6.20 10.26
N LEU A 172 -7.97 -5.58 9.08
CA LEU A 172 -8.26 -6.28 7.83
C LEU A 172 -7.09 -6.34 6.84
N MET A 173 -6.09 -5.45 6.96
CA MET A 173 -4.94 -5.40 6.07
C MET A 173 -3.65 -5.21 6.86
N LEU A 174 -2.60 -5.93 6.46
CA LEU A 174 -1.26 -5.70 6.95
C LEU A 174 -0.66 -4.49 6.22
N VAL A 175 -0.33 -3.45 6.96
CA VAL A 175 0.25 -2.22 6.43
C VAL A 175 1.45 -1.84 7.28
N GLY A 176 2.62 -1.77 6.66
CA GLY A 176 3.84 -1.49 7.39
C GLY A 176 4.92 -0.86 6.51
N CYS A 177 4.68 0.34 5.98
CA CYS A 177 5.63 1.02 5.08
C CYS A 177 6.88 1.51 5.80
N SER A 178 8.01 1.51 5.10
CA SER A 178 9.26 2.13 5.51
C SER A 178 9.80 2.97 4.36
N SER A 179 10.11 4.23 4.63
CA SER A 179 10.74 5.13 3.67
C SER A 179 11.94 5.80 4.33
N LEU A 180 13.00 6.05 3.56
CA LEU A 180 14.15 6.82 4.00
C LEU A 180 14.73 7.60 2.84
N ALA A 181 15.31 8.73 3.17
CA ALA A 181 16.05 9.58 2.26
C ALA A 181 17.42 9.88 2.84
N VAL A 182 18.44 9.94 1.98
CA VAL A 182 19.80 10.38 2.33
C VAL A 182 20.32 11.36 1.29
N TRP A 183 21.20 12.25 1.73
CA TRP A 183 21.84 13.26 0.87
C TRP A 183 23.21 13.67 1.42
N ASP A 184 23.89 14.59 0.75
CA ASP A 184 25.21 15.09 1.13
C ASP A 184 26.21 13.96 1.46
N ASN A 185 26.78 13.96 2.65
CA ASN A 185 27.80 13.00 3.06
C ASN A 185 27.27 11.58 3.32
N LYS A 186 25.95 11.34 3.33
CA LYS A 186 25.32 10.01 3.41
C LYS A 186 24.94 9.42 2.05
N SER A 187 24.97 10.22 0.99
CA SER A 187 24.83 9.74 -0.39
C SER A 187 26.19 9.65 -1.07
N GLU A 188 26.38 8.64 -1.93
CA GLU A 188 27.67 8.40 -2.60
C GLU A 188 28.10 9.54 -3.52
N ASP A 189 27.15 10.12 -4.24
CA ASP A 189 27.36 11.26 -5.14
C ASP A 189 26.93 12.61 -4.55
N GLY A 190 26.51 12.63 -3.28
CA GLY A 190 26.02 13.82 -2.59
C GLY A 190 24.59 14.21 -2.92
N GLY A 191 24.01 13.69 -3.99
CA GLY A 191 22.64 13.97 -4.40
C GLY A 191 21.59 13.24 -3.55
N LEU A 192 20.31 13.56 -3.75
CA LEU A 192 19.21 12.90 -3.07
C LEU A 192 19.11 11.44 -3.51
N LEU A 193 18.96 10.54 -2.53
CA LEU A 193 18.65 9.14 -2.74
C LEU A 193 17.52 8.73 -1.79
N ILE A 194 16.40 8.28 -2.32
CA ILE A 194 15.19 7.98 -1.55
C ILE A 194 14.77 6.54 -1.81
N GLY A 195 14.64 5.75 -0.74
CA GLY A 195 14.22 4.37 -0.79
C GLY A 195 12.93 4.12 -0.03
N ARG A 196 12.09 3.19 -0.53
CA ARG A 196 10.82 2.86 0.11
C ARG A 196 10.37 1.44 -0.12
N ASN A 197 9.87 0.78 0.95
CA ASN A 197 9.03 -0.42 0.90
C ASN A 197 7.57 -0.03 1.08
N PHE A 198 6.72 -0.42 0.10
CA PHE A 198 5.27 -0.32 0.21
C PHE A 198 4.70 -1.67 0.67
N ASP A 199 4.67 -1.86 1.97
CA ASP A 199 4.14 -3.05 2.60
C ASP A 199 2.62 -2.90 2.78
N PHE A 200 1.92 -3.24 1.70
CA PHE A 200 0.46 -3.23 1.64
C PHE A 200 0.00 -4.59 1.11
N TYR A 201 -0.47 -5.42 2.02
CA TYR A 201 -0.87 -6.78 1.71
C TYR A 201 -2.38 -6.96 1.86
N ALA A 202 -3.06 -7.15 0.76
CA ALA A 202 -4.47 -7.52 0.71
C ALA A 202 -4.64 -9.04 0.53
N ASN A 203 -3.88 -9.64 -0.38
CA ASN A 203 -3.71 -11.07 -0.62
C ASN A 203 -2.56 -11.27 -1.62
N ASP A 204 -2.19 -12.54 -1.90
CA ASP A 204 -1.10 -12.86 -2.83
C ASP A 204 -1.37 -12.39 -4.26
N ASP A 205 -2.62 -12.29 -4.68
CA ASP A 205 -2.99 -11.85 -6.03
C ASP A 205 -2.83 -10.33 -6.19
N PHE A 206 -2.97 -9.56 -5.11
CA PHE A 206 -2.95 -8.10 -5.17
C PHE A 206 -1.65 -7.54 -5.76
N ALA A 207 -0.51 -8.13 -5.44
CA ALA A 207 0.81 -7.67 -5.89
C ALA A 207 1.32 -8.32 -7.18
N LYS A 208 0.58 -9.29 -7.76
CA LYS A 208 1.04 -10.06 -8.94
C LYS A 208 1.24 -9.20 -10.18
N ASN A 209 0.31 -8.31 -10.45
CA ASN A 209 0.24 -7.53 -11.70
C ASN A 209 0.47 -6.03 -11.43
N LYS A 210 1.59 -5.71 -10.76
CA LYS A 210 1.96 -4.29 -10.58
C LYS A 210 2.26 -3.63 -11.92
N ILE A 211 1.91 -2.36 -12.01
CA ILE A 211 2.11 -1.53 -13.19
C ILE A 211 3.08 -0.41 -12.84
N VAL A 212 4.17 -0.30 -13.59
CA VAL A 212 5.02 0.90 -13.62
C VAL A 212 4.46 1.80 -14.69
N SER A 213 3.81 2.89 -14.26
CA SER A 213 3.08 3.80 -15.12
C SER A 213 3.90 5.05 -15.42
N PHE A 214 3.98 5.43 -16.68
CA PHE A 214 4.60 6.65 -17.18
C PHE A 214 3.50 7.46 -17.87
N VAL A 215 3.19 8.61 -17.29
CA VAL A 215 2.07 9.46 -17.73
C VAL A 215 2.60 10.79 -18.21
N LYS A 216 2.24 11.17 -19.44
CA LYS A 216 2.54 12.48 -20.03
C LYS A 216 1.25 13.26 -20.24
N PRO A 217 0.75 13.99 -19.22
CA PRO A 217 -0.49 14.74 -19.32
C PRO A 217 -0.28 16.00 -20.19
N ASN A 218 -1.38 16.50 -20.79
CA ASN A 218 -1.35 17.77 -21.52
C ASN A 218 -1.18 18.98 -20.59
N SER A 219 -1.43 18.81 -19.27
CA SER A 219 -1.26 19.86 -18.26
C SER A 219 -0.54 19.29 -17.05
N GLY A 220 0.43 20.06 -16.54
CA GLY A 220 1.31 19.62 -15.45
C GLY A 220 2.53 18.85 -15.93
N TYR A 221 3.30 18.31 -14.99
CA TYR A 221 4.54 17.62 -15.26
C TYR A 221 4.32 16.16 -15.64
N PRO A 222 5.08 15.61 -16.62
CA PRO A 222 5.17 14.18 -16.83
C PRO A 222 5.67 13.48 -15.57
N TYR A 223 5.13 12.29 -15.28
CA TYR A 223 5.49 11.56 -14.07
C TYR A 223 5.46 10.05 -14.26
N MET A 224 6.19 9.36 -13.40
CA MET A 224 6.07 7.93 -13.21
C MET A 224 5.44 7.60 -11.85
N SER A 225 4.74 6.49 -11.77
CA SER A 225 4.26 5.93 -10.51
C SER A 225 4.19 4.41 -10.55
N VAL A 226 4.23 3.76 -9.39
CA VAL A 226 3.92 2.33 -9.27
C VAL A 226 2.47 2.19 -8.82
N THR A 227 1.68 1.46 -9.61
CA THR A 227 0.23 1.34 -9.43
C THR A 227 -0.25 -0.08 -9.78
N TRP A 228 -1.55 -0.26 -9.88
CA TRP A 228 -2.25 -1.50 -10.24
C TRP A 228 -3.47 -1.22 -11.11
N GLY A 229 -4.06 -2.26 -11.70
CA GLY A 229 -5.22 -2.12 -12.58
C GLY A 229 -6.40 -1.40 -11.90
N GLY A 230 -6.96 -0.40 -12.58
CA GLY A 230 -8.09 0.39 -12.09
C GLY A 230 -7.73 1.56 -11.17
N MET A 231 -6.43 1.84 -10.92
CA MET A 231 -5.97 2.89 -10.03
C MET A 231 -5.16 3.95 -10.79
N ILE A 232 -5.55 5.23 -10.66
CA ILE A 232 -4.75 6.37 -11.15
C ILE A 232 -3.95 7.06 -10.04
N GLY A 233 -4.34 6.86 -8.78
CA GLY A 233 -3.70 7.47 -7.62
C GLY A 233 -2.27 7.00 -7.43
N VAL A 234 -1.47 7.82 -6.75
CA VAL A 234 -0.04 7.59 -6.52
C VAL A 234 0.20 7.13 -5.09
N SER A 235 0.98 6.06 -4.93
CA SER A 235 1.54 5.63 -3.63
C SER A 235 3.06 5.80 -3.57
N SER A 236 3.73 5.73 -4.72
CA SER A 236 5.16 5.99 -4.93
C SER A 236 5.34 6.54 -6.33
N GLY A 237 6.00 7.67 -6.50
CA GLY A 237 6.22 8.26 -7.81
C GLY A 237 7.28 9.36 -7.82
N MET A 238 7.71 9.72 -9.04
CA MET A 238 8.62 10.83 -9.32
C MET A 238 8.19 11.52 -10.60
N ASN A 239 8.20 12.86 -10.62
CA ASN A 239 7.97 13.63 -11.85
C ASN A 239 9.27 14.03 -12.54
N LEU A 240 9.13 14.56 -13.75
CA LEU A 240 10.29 14.96 -14.58
C LEU A 240 11.07 16.14 -13.97
N GLU A 241 10.49 16.90 -13.03
CA GLU A 241 11.20 17.95 -12.28
C GLU A 241 12.06 17.39 -11.13
N GLY A 242 11.99 16.06 -10.86
CA GLY A 242 12.70 15.41 -9.77
C GLY A 242 12.03 15.63 -8.41
N LEU A 243 10.73 15.88 -8.40
CA LEU A 243 9.95 15.81 -7.17
C LEU A 243 9.46 14.37 -6.98
N THR A 244 9.67 13.83 -5.79
CA THR A 244 9.21 12.48 -5.41
C THR A 244 8.11 12.54 -4.37
N VAL A 245 7.22 11.55 -4.42
CA VAL A 245 6.17 11.35 -3.41
C VAL A 245 6.13 9.89 -3.01
N THR A 246 6.16 9.61 -1.71
CA THR A 246 5.82 8.30 -1.14
C THR A 246 4.85 8.47 0.03
N ILE A 247 3.86 7.58 0.16
CA ILE A 247 2.87 7.66 1.26
C ILE A 247 3.08 6.55 2.28
N ASN A 248 3.07 6.88 3.56
CA ASN A 248 3.17 5.94 4.67
C ASN A 248 2.01 6.16 5.64
N ALA A 249 1.30 5.09 5.99
CA ALA A 249 0.18 5.17 6.93
C ALA A 249 0.62 5.72 8.29
N GLY A 250 -0.10 6.69 8.80
CA GLY A 250 -0.01 7.20 10.16
C GLY A 250 -1.26 6.85 10.97
N LYS A 251 -1.31 7.27 12.23
CA LYS A 251 -2.46 7.02 13.09
C LYS A 251 -2.84 8.26 13.91
N SER A 252 -4.02 8.82 13.61
CA SER A 252 -4.59 9.96 14.33
C SER A 252 -6.13 9.87 14.37
N SER A 253 -6.83 10.88 13.88
CA SER A 253 -8.29 10.94 13.93
C SER A 253 -8.97 9.84 13.11
N ILE A 254 -10.10 9.29 13.64
CA ILE A 254 -10.95 8.37 12.86
C ILE A 254 -11.78 9.17 11.86
N PRO A 255 -11.83 8.78 10.59
CA PRO A 255 -12.68 9.42 9.60
C PRO A 255 -14.16 9.06 9.82
N LEU A 256 -15.04 10.06 9.76
CA LEU A 256 -16.49 9.87 9.86
C LEU A 256 -17.16 9.71 8.49
N LYS A 257 -16.52 10.17 7.42
CA LYS A 257 -16.95 10.08 6.03
C LYS A 257 -15.77 10.25 5.08
N ALA A 258 -15.89 9.71 3.88
CA ALA A 258 -14.90 9.86 2.83
C ALA A 258 -14.79 11.33 2.37
N LYS A 259 -13.56 11.70 2.05
CA LYS A 259 -13.18 12.98 1.47
C LYS A 259 -12.12 12.72 0.38
N THR A 260 -11.14 13.60 0.17
CA THR A 260 -10.09 13.38 -0.82
C THR A 260 -9.25 12.15 -0.47
N PRO A 261 -9.16 11.12 -1.35
CA PRO A 261 -8.22 10.02 -1.18
C PRO A 261 -6.78 10.52 -1.17
N ILE A 262 -5.96 10.00 -0.25
CA ILE A 262 -4.57 10.45 -0.13
C ILE A 262 -3.76 10.20 -1.39
N SER A 263 -4.03 9.11 -2.10
CA SER A 263 -3.38 8.77 -3.37
C SER A 263 -3.66 9.79 -4.48
N LEU A 264 -4.81 10.47 -4.45
CA LEU A 264 -5.13 11.56 -5.37
C LEU A 264 -4.49 12.89 -4.93
N VAL A 265 -4.26 13.10 -3.64
CA VAL A 265 -3.44 14.23 -3.15
C VAL A 265 -2.00 14.05 -3.62
N ALA A 266 -1.44 12.84 -3.46
CA ALA A 266 -0.11 12.50 -3.93
C ALA A 266 0.03 12.65 -5.46
N LEU A 267 -1.00 12.27 -6.23
CA LEU A 267 -1.05 12.46 -7.68
C LEU A 267 -1.01 13.96 -8.04
N GLU A 268 -1.81 14.80 -7.38
CA GLU A 268 -1.85 16.23 -7.65
C GLU A 268 -0.51 16.92 -7.33
N ILE A 269 0.13 16.53 -6.22
CA ILE A 269 1.48 16.99 -5.90
C ILE A 269 2.45 16.58 -7.01
N LEU A 270 2.43 15.32 -7.42
CA LEU A 270 3.35 14.80 -8.44
C LEU A 270 3.16 15.45 -9.80
N GLN A 271 1.92 15.79 -10.16
CA GLN A 271 1.57 16.40 -11.44
C GLN A 271 1.83 17.91 -11.47
N TYR A 272 1.72 18.62 -10.35
CA TYR A 272 1.72 20.09 -10.35
C TYR A 272 2.77 20.76 -9.46
N ALA A 273 3.51 20.01 -8.66
CA ALA A 273 4.59 20.56 -7.85
C ALA A 273 5.97 20.22 -8.43
N SER A 274 6.89 21.15 -8.35
CA SER A 274 8.32 20.98 -8.66
C SER A 274 9.21 21.27 -7.46
N THR A 275 8.64 21.91 -6.43
CA THR A 275 9.31 22.27 -5.18
C THR A 275 8.53 21.75 -3.97
N ILE A 276 9.20 21.70 -2.82
CA ILE A 276 8.58 21.31 -1.55
C ILE A 276 7.47 22.29 -1.16
N ASP A 277 7.70 23.59 -1.33
CA ASP A 277 6.71 24.59 -0.96
C ASP A 277 5.42 24.47 -1.79
N GLU A 278 5.53 24.22 -3.10
CA GLU A 278 4.37 23.94 -3.96
C GLU A 278 3.64 22.67 -3.50
N ALA A 279 4.36 21.61 -3.14
CA ALA A 279 3.77 20.36 -2.64
C ALA A 279 3.01 20.59 -1.32
N VAL A 280 3.60 21.38 -0.39
CA VAL A 280 2.98 21.75 0.89
C VAL A 280 1.69 22.55 0.66
N GLU A 281 1.70 23.56 -0.22
CA GLU A 281 0.52 24.36 -0.50
C GLU A 281 -0.61 23.53 -1.14
N ILE A 282 -0.29 22.63 -2.08
CA ILE A 282 -1.29 21.69 -2.63
C ILE A 282 -1.89 20.87 -1.50
N ALA A 283 -1.08 20.19 -0.69
CA ALA A 283 -1.56 19.31 0.38
C ALA A 283 -2.42 20.04 1.43
N LYS A 284 -2.05 21.27 1.79
CA LYS A 284 -2.71 22.09 2.79
C LYS A 284 -4.15 22.47 2.41
N THR A 285 -4.44 22.56 1.12
CA THR A 285 -5.80 22.81 0.61
C THR A 285 -6.74 21.61 0.72
N LYS A 286 -6.20 20.41 0.93
CA LYS A 286 -6.97 19.15 0.84
C LYS A 286 -7.62 18.77 2.16
N LYS A 287 -8.82 18.25 2.06
CA LYS A 287 -9.55 17.65 3.18
C LYS A 287 -9.49 16.13 3.01
N VAL A 288 -8.61 15.48 3.75
CA VAL A 288 -8.46 14.02 3.72
C VAL A 288 -9.35 13.33 4.76
N PHE A 289 -9.48 12.02 4.65
CA PHE A 289 -10.20 11.19 5.62
C PHE A 289 -9.34 10.07 6.22
N VAL A 290 -8.06 10.13 6.00
CA VAL A 290 -7.05 9.17 6.48
C VAL A 290 -5.92 9.94 7.16
N SER A 291 -5.09 9.25 7.91
CA SER A 291 -3.91 9.78 8.59
C SER A 291 -2.68 9.22 7.90
N GLU A 292 -1.93 10.07 7.20
CA GLU A 292 -0.81 9.68 6.34
C GLU A 292 0.37 10.64 6.46
N SER A 293 1.58 10.09 6.35
CA SER A 293 2.81 10.83 6.09
C SER A 293 3.18 10.69 4.62
N MET A 294 3.37 11.80 3.93
CA MET A 294 3.93 11.84 2.58
C MET A 294 5.38 12.33 2.67
N MET A 295 6.34 11.47 2.31
CA MET A 295 7.73 11.91 2.14
C MET A 295 7.85 12.54 0.76
N ILE A 296 8.23 13.81 0.75
CA ILE A 296 8.45 14.61 -0.45
C ILE A 296 9.93 14.94 -0.54
N GLY A 297 10.57 14.52 -1.62
CA GLY A 297 11.94 14.92 -1.96
C GLY A 297 11.95 15.78 -3.20
N SER A 298 12.73 16.85 -3.23
CA SER A 298 12.85 17.76 -4.37
C SER A 298 14.31 17.94 -4.76
N ALA A 299 14.63 17.60 -6.01
CA ALA A 299 15.94 17.85 -6.60
C ALA A 299 16.24 19.35 -6.68
N LYS A 300 15.23 20.19 -6.97
CA LYS A 300 15.38 21.64 -7.05
C LYS A 300 15.77 22.26 -5.70
N ASP A 301 15.16 21.79 -4.62
CA ASP A 301 15.38 22.34 -3.28
C ASP A 301 16.55 21.65 -2.57
N HIS A 302 17.01 20.51 -3.08
CA HIS A 302 17.95 19.60 -2.42
C HIS A 302 17.54 19.29 -0.98
N ARG A 303 16.25 19.03 -0.77
CA ARG A 303 15.60 18.87 0.54
C ARG A 303 14.59 17.72 0.52
N VAL A 304 14.31 17.20 1.70
CA VAL A 304 13.27 16.19 1.93
C VAL A 304 12.47 16.55 3.16
N VAL A 305 11.13 16.46 3.08
CA VAL A 305 10.23 16.70 4.20
C VAL A 305 9.18 15.60 4.33
N LEU A 306 8.54 15.50 5.49
CA LEU A 306 7.30 14.76 5.66
C LEU A 306 6.14 15.74 5.73
N ILE A 307 5.18 15.61 4.82
CA ILE A 307 3.87 16.24 4.96
C ILE A 307 2.99 15.26 5.72
N GLU A 308 2.65 15.60 6.95
CA GLU A 308 1.84 14.77 7.84
C GLU A 308 0.43 15.33 7.91
N ILE A 309 -0.53 14.57 7.39
CA ILE A 309 -1.90 15.02 7.23
C ILE A 309 -2.89 14.03 7.84
N SER A 310 -3.90 14.56 8.51
CA SER A 310 -5.01 13.77 9.06
C SER A 310 -6.33 14.55 8.91
N PRO A 311 -7.50 13.95 9.20
CA PRO A 311 -8.78 14.65 9.08
C PRO A 311 -8.89 15.98 9.83
N LYS A 312 -8.04 16.22 10.84
CA LYS A 312 -8.11 17.38 11.73
C LYS A 312 -6.84 18.19 11.85
N LYS A 313 -5.69 17.62 11.46
CA LYS A 313 -4.37 18.24 11.68
C LYS A 313 -3.54 18.16 10.40
N PHE A 314 -2.67 19.14 10.22
CA PHE A 314 -1.69 19.22 9.15
C PHE A 314 -0.36 19.68 9.74
N GLY A 315 0.71 18.98 9.47
CA GLY A 315 2.07 19.29 9.91
C GLY A 315 3.08 19.04 8.79
N VAL A 316 4.19 19.73 8.86
CA VAL A 316 5.37 19.46 8.06
C VAL A 316 6.52 19.16 9.02
N TYR A 317 7.21 18.05 8.77
CA TYR A 317 8.41 17.69 9.54
C TYR A 317 9.62 17.72 8.64
N GLU A 318 10.65 18.39 9.08
CA GLU A 318 11.95 18.48 8.45
C GLU A 318 13.04 18.27 9.48
N VAL A 319 14.10 17.59 9.09
CA VAL A 319 15.25 17.37 9.96
C VAL A 319 16.20 18.56 9.91
N SER A 320 16.79 18.90 11.07
CA SER A 320 17.81 19.93 11.18
C SER A 320 19.18 19.28 11.36
N ASN A 321 20.16 19.72 10.57
CA ASN A 321 21.57 19.35 10.75
C ASN A 321 21.89 17.84 10.62
N GLN A 322 21.08 17.08 9.91
CA GLN A 322 21.41 15.69 9.57
C GLN A 322 21.09 15.41 8.10
N PRO A 323 21.91 14.59 7.42
CA PRO A 323 21.79 14.33 5.98
C PRO A 323 20.92 13.11 5.67
N TYR A 324 19.90 12.87 6.48
CA TYR A 324 18.93 11.79 6.25
C TYR A 324 17.59 12.07 6.94
N LEU A 325 16.54 11.47 6.42
CA LEU A 325 15.19 11.48 6.98
C LEU A 325 14.58 10.08 6.85
N ALA A 326 14.12 9.51 7.98
CA ALA A 326 13.41 8.24 8.01
C ALA A 326 11.91 8.47 8.27
N CYS A 327 11.07 7.62 7.70
CA CYS A 327 9.63 7.62 7.90
C CYS A 327 9.11 6.17 7.96
N THR A 328 8.42 5.85 9.04
CA THR A 328 7.68 4.59 9.17
C THR A 328 6.18 4.85 9.32
N ASN A 329 5.50 4.29 10.31
CA ASN A 329 4.05 4.42 10.45
C ASN A 329 3.64 5.22 11.70
N HIS A 330 4.35 6.30 12.00
CA HIS A 330 4.01 7.26 13.05
C HIS A 330 4.38 8.67 12.61
N PHE A 331 3.69 9.65 13.16
CA PHE A 331 3.96 11.07 12.91
C PHE A 331 5.09 11.59 13.77
N GLN A 332 5.88 12.53 13.22
CA GLN A 332 7.08 13.09 13.81
C GLN A 332 6.98 14.60 14.08
N SER A 333 6.10 15.33 13.37
CA SER A 333 5.96 16.77 13.57
C SER A 333 5.34 17.13 14.92
N ASP A 334 5.70 18.29 15.46
CA ASP A 334 5.22 18.81 16.75
C ASP A 334 3.70 18.89 16.84
N VAL A 335 3.02 19.09 15.70
CA VAL A 335 1.54 19.12 15.61
C VAL A 335 0.90 17.83 16.16
N TYR A 336 1.62 16.71 16.11
CA TYR A 336 1.16 15.40 16.57
C TYR A 336 1.82 14.93 17.88
N SER A 337 2.61 15.76 18.55
CA SER A 337 3.30 15.41 19.82
C SER A 337 2.32 14.94 20.90
N ASP A 338 1.17 15.62 21.04
CA ASP A 338 0.11 15.30 22.01
C ASP A 338 -1.00 14.41 21.43
N ASP A 339 -0.83 13.85 20.23
CA ASP A 339 -1.85 12.99 19.64
C ASP A 339 -1.82 11.60 20.25
N LYS A 340 -2.83 11.30 21.09
CA LYS A 340 -2.90 10.03 21.84
C LYS A 340 -2.82 8.79 20.95
N ARG A 341 -3.37 8.84 19.72
CA ARG A 341 -3.34 7.69 18.81
C ARG A 341 -1.97 7.51 18.19
N ASN A 342 -1.31 8.62 17.83
CA ASN A 342 0.07 8.59 17.37
C ASN A 342 1.00 8.05 18.47
N ASN A 343 0.81 8.50 19.72
CA ASN A 343 1.62 8.04 20.83
C ASN A 343 1.39 6.54 21.13
N THR A 344 0.12 6.08 21.13
CA THR A 344 -0.18 4.64 21.22
C THR A 344 0.45 3.86 20.06
N GLN A 345 0.43 4.40 18.83
CA GLN A 345 1.09 3.76 17.68
C GLN A 345 2.60 3.63 17.87
N LYS A 346 3.25 4.67 18.41
CA LYS A 346 4.68 4.63 18.75
C LYS A 346 5.00 3.57 19.82
N GLU A 347 4.20 3.49 20.87
CA GLU A 347 4.43 2.63 22.01
C GLU A 347 4.09 1.15 21.74
N GLU A 348 3.03 0.88 21.00
CA GLU A 348 2.45 -0.45 20.90
C GLU A 348 2.74 -1.18 19.58
N SER A 349 3.09 -0.46 18.50
CA SER A 349 3.32 -1.06 17.19
C SER A 349 4.80 -1.34 16.90
N HIS A 350 5.05 -1.93 15.75
CA HIS A 350 6.39 -2.17 15.22
C HIS A 350 7.00 -0.94 14.50
N SER A 351 6.32 0.22 14.53
CA SER A 351 6.73 1.40 13.77
C SER A 351 8.05 2.00 14.25
N VAL A 352 8.19 2.25 15.56
CA VAL A 352 9.42 2.81 16.15
C VAL A 352 10.57 1.82 16.00
N TYR A 353 10.33 0.53 16.17
CA TYR A 353 11.36 -0.50 15.99
C TYR A 353 12.00 -0.47 14.60
N ARG A 354 11.19 -0.32 13.54
CA ARG A 354 11.72 -0.18 12.17
C ARG A 354 12.39 1.17 11.93
N PHE A 355 11.92 2.22 12.57
CA PHE A 355 12.58 3.52 12.54
C PHE A 355 14.00 3.43 13.14
N GLU A 356 14.13 2.86 14.33
CA GLU A 356 15.43 2.62 14.99
C GLU A 356 16.33 1.69 14.15
N LYS A 357 15.74 0.72 13.43
CA LYS A 357 16.50 -0.16 12.53
C LYS A 357 17.06 0.59 11.33
N ILE A 358 16.33 1.55 10.76
CA ILE A 358 16.85 2.44 9.72
C ILE A 358 18.01 3.29 10.29
N GLU A 359 17.86 3.85 11.47
CA GLU A 359 18.91 4.65 12.11
C GLU A 359 20.16 3.81 12.44
N GLU A 360 19.99 2.55 12.87
CA GLU A 360 21.10 1.61 13.05
C GLU A 360 21.88 1.39 11.76
N HIS A 361 21.19 1.17 10.62
CA HIS A 361 21.83 1.07 9.31
C HIS A 361 22.57 2.34 8.92
N LEU A 362 21.93 3.49 9.09
CA LEU A 362 22.53 4.79 8.72
C LEU A 362 23.71 5.17 9.62
N SER A 363 23.76 4.70 10.86
CA SER A 363 24.92 4.91 11.74
C SER A 363 26.13 4.06 11.31
N ASN A 364 25.89 2.87 10.77
CA ASN A 364 26.94 1.93 10.39
C ASN A 364 27.45 2.15 8.95
N GLU A 365 26.60 2.66 8.04
CA GLU A 365 26.96 2.90 6.65
C GLU A 365 27.44 4.34 6.43
N ASN A 366 28.61 4.48 5.82
CA ASN A 366 29.16 5.80 5.54
C ASN A 366 28.44 6.50 4.39
N LYS A 367 28.19 5.78 3.28
CA LYS A 367 27.50 6.32 2.10
C LYS A 367 26.65 5.26 1.43
N LEU A 368 25.44 5.66 1.06
CA LEU A 368 24.52 4.84 0.28
C LEU A 368 24.56 5.20 -1.21
N ASN A 369 24.43 4.17 -2.03
CA ASN A 369 24.11 4.24 -3.46
C ASN A 369 22.82 3.42 -3.70
N PRO A 370 22.24 3.38 -4.92
CA PRO A 370 21.01 2.64 -5.18
C PRO A 370 21.06 1.16 -4.77
N THR A 371 22.20 0.47 -4.98
CA THR A 371 22.35 -0.94 -4.60
C THR A 371 22.32 -1.13 -3.08
N LYS A 372 23.08 -0.34 -2.34
CA LYS A 372 23.08 -0.39 -0.87
C LYS A 372 21.73 0.02 -0.26
N MET A 373 21.03 0.95 -0.91
CA MET A 373 19.66 1.31 -0.52
C MET A 373 18.72 0.10 -0.67
N VAL A 374 18.82 -0.64 -1.77
CA VAL A 374 18.04 -1.87 -1.98
C VAL A 374 18.41 -2.95 -0.95
N GLU A 375 19.70 -3.13 -0.65
CA GLU A 375 20.16 -4.08 0.39
C GLU A 375 19.56 -3.73 1.77
N LEU A 376 19.57 -2.45 2.15
CA LEU A 376 18.94 -1.98 3.39
C LEU A 376 17.44 -2.28 3.41
N LEU A 377 16.72 -1.99 2.32
CA LEU A 377 15.29 -2.26 2.20
C LEU A 377 14.97 -3.77 2.24
N ARG A 378 15.92 -4.63 1.90
CA ARG A 378 15.81 -6.11 1.91
C ARG A 378 16.14 -6.75 3.26
N ASP A 379 16.57 -5.97 4.28
CA ASP A 379 16.96 -6.54 5.57
C ASP A 379 15.76 -7.16 6.32
N THR A 380 15.88 -8.46 6.60
CA THR A 380 14.90 -9.26 7.35
C THR A 380 15.23 -9.41 8.83
N ASN A 381 16.39 -8.88 9.28
CA ASN A 381 16.81 -8.94 10.68
C ASN A 381 16.28 -7.73 11.47
N GLY A 382 16.21 -7.90 12.77
CA GLY A 382 15.90 -6.85 13.72
C GLY A 382 17.13 -6.05 14.16
N LEU A 383 16.93 -5.21 15.17
CA LEU A 383 18.00 -4.45 15.82
C LEU A 383 19.11 -5.38 16.30
N LYS A 384 20.37 -4.95 16.14
CA LYS A 384 21.56 -5.72 16.50
C LYS A 384 21.61 -7.10 15.85
N ASN A 385 21.12 -7.19 14.62
CA ASN A 385 21.01 -8.44 13.84
C ASN A 385 20.19 -9.56 14.52
N THR A 386 19.26 -9.21 15.40
CA THR A 386 18.35 -10.17 16.03
C THR A 386 17.52 -10.90 14.96
N LYS A 387 17.48 -12.22 15.04
CA LYS A 387 16.64 -13.04 14.17
C LYS A 387 15.17 -12.88 14.56
N LEU A 388 14.39 -12.31 13.67
CA LEU A 388 12.96 -12.05 13.89
C LEU A 388 12.05 -13.19 13.46
N GLY A 389 12.56 -14.07 12.59
CA GLY A 389 11.75 -14.96 11.77
C GLY A 389 11.15 -14.24 10.56
N TYR A 390 11.05 -14.95 9.44
CA TYR A 390 10.58 -14.39 8.18
C TYR A 390 9.10 -14.03 8.24
N GLY A 391 8.75 -12.84 7.77
CA GLY A 391 7.40 -12.31 7.82
C GLY A 391 7.06 -11.54 9.11
N ASN A 392 8.04 -11.25 9.96
CA ASN A 392 7.83 -10.39 11.13
C ASN A 392 7.85 -8.92 10.70
N GLU A 393 6.79 -8.18 11.03
CA GLU A 393 6.61 -6.79 10.61
C GLU A 393 7.55 -5.80 11.32
N LYS A 394 8.39 -6.27 12.24
CA LYS A 394 9.53 -5.50 12.79
C LYS A 394 10.69 -5.40 11.81
N ALA A 395 10.79 -6.28 10.82
CA ALA A 395 11.80 -6.20 9.77
C ALA A 395 11.52 -5.05 8.80
N LEU A 396 12.55 -4.53 8.14
CA LEU A 396 12.40 -3.61 7.02
C LEU A 396 11.81 -4.34 5.82
N ASN A 397 12.28 -5.56 5.55
CA ASN A 397 11.66 -6.46 4.59
C ASN A 397 10.70 -7.42 5.30
N GLN A 398 9.43 -7.09 5.30
CA GLN A 398 8.37 -7.87 5.91
C GLN A 398 7.92 -9.06 5.07
N LEU A 399 8.51 -9.27 3.87
CA LEU A 399 8.13 -10.31 2.90
C LEU A 399 6.64 -10.28 2.53
N LEU A 400 6.09 -9.08 2.38
CA LEU A 400 4.69 -8.83 1.95
C LEU A 400 4.54 -7.55 1.12
N ALA A 401 5.66 -6.92 0.73
CA ALA A 401 5.63 -5.68 -0.03
C ALA A 401 4.93 -5.85 -1.39
N HIS A 402 4.01 -4.93 -1.70
CA HIS A 402 3.51 -4.78 -3.07
C HIS A 402 4.64 -4.38 -4.00
N HIS A 403 5.46 -3.41 -3.59
CA HIS A 403 6.67 -2.98 -4.31
C HIS A 403 7.66 -2.29 -3.38
N ALA A 404 8.90 -2.22 -3.83
CA ALA A 404 9.91 -1.29 -3.35
C ALA A 404 10.38 -0.40 -4.49
N VAL A 405 10.77 0.83 -4.16
CA VAL A 405 11.32 1.80 -5.12
C VAL A 405 12.55 2.47 -4.54
N VAL A 406 13.47 2.84 -5.42
CA VAL A 406 14.59 3.74 -5.11
C VAL A 406 14.58 4.86 -6.14
N PHE A 407 14.62 6.10 -5.68
CA PHE A 407 14.68 7.30 -6.52
C PHE A 407 16.03 7.98 -6.35
N GLN A 408 16.59 8.45 -7.46
CA GLN A 408 17.72 9.37 -7.52
C GLN A 408 17.24 10.64 -8.25
N PRO A 409 16.58 11.58 -7.53
CA PRO A 409 15.84 12.68 -8.12
C PRO A 409 16.68 13.61 -9.00
N ASP A 410 17.93 13.89 -8.60
CA ASP A 410 18.83 14.77 -9.33
C ASP A 410 19.13 14.24 -10.75
N LYS A 411 19.16 12.92 -10.91
CA LYS A 411 19.41 12.23 -12.19
C LYS A 411 18.13 11.80 -12.91
N ARG A 412 16.96 11.93 -12.30
CA ARG A 412 15.67 11.42 -12.81
C ARG A 412 15.69 9.89 -13.00
N LEU A 413 16.50 9.19 -12.19
CA LEU A 413 16.58 7.72 -12.22
C LEU A 413 15.68 7.12 -11.15
N VAL A 414 15.05 6.00 -11.50
CA VAL A 414 14.22 5.22 -10.58
C VAL A 414 14.43 3.73 -10.78
N TRP A 415 14.46 2.99 -9.69
CA TRP A 415 14.50 1.52 -9.65
C TRP A 415 13.23 0.99 -9.03
N VAL A 416 12.57 0.05 -9.68
CA VAL A 416 11.33 -0.57 -9.20
C VAL A 416 11.52 -2.07 -9.08
N SER A 417 11.18 -2.61 -7.91
CA SER A 417 11.32 -4.05 -7.63
C SER A 417 10.38 -4.92 -8.45
N SER A 418 10.81 -6.14 -8.75
CA SER A 418 9.96 -7.20 -9.25
C SER A 418 9.62 -8.24 -8.17
N ASN A 419 8.68 -9.14 -8.48
CA ASN A 419 8.28 -10.24 -7.61
C ASN A 419 9.39 -11.31 -7.48
N PRO A 420 9.39 -12.13 -6.41
CA PRO A 420 8.40 -12.13 -5.31
C PRO A 420 8.64 -10.99 -4.32
N TYR A 421 7.56 -10.42 -3.78
CA TYR A 421 7.59 -9.27 -2.87
C TYR A 421 8.41 -8.11 -3.44
N GLN A 422 9.58 -7.80 -2.86
CA GLN A 422 10.59 -6.86 -3.39
C GLN A 422 11.98 -7.52 -3.58
N LEU A 423 12.01 -8.86 -3.59
CA LEU A 423 13.25 -9.66 -3.67
C LEU A 423 13.73 -9.91 -5.11
N GLY A 424 12.86 -9.73 -6.10
CA GLY A 424 13.23 -9.83 -7.50
C GLY A 424 14.20 -8.73 -7.95
N GLU A 425 14.59 -8.75 -9.21
CA GLU A 425 15.42 -7.71 -9.82
C GLU A 425 14.74 -6.34 -9.70
N PHE A 426 15.50 -5.29 -9.45
CA PHE A 426 15.05 -3.91 -9.58
C PHE A 426 15.35 -3.40 -10.98
N THR A 427 14.31 -3.15 -11.74
CA THR A 427 14.39 -2.56 -13.08
C THR A 427 14.62 -1.06 -12.98
N ALA A 428 15.62 -0.55 -13.68
CA ALA A 428 15.95 0.87 -13.70
C ALA A 428 15.29 1.59 -14.88
N TYR A 429 14.86 2.83 -14.64
CA TYR A 429 14.24 3.72 -15.61
C TYR A 429 14.87 5.12 -15.56
N ASP A 430 15.05 5.74 -16.72
CA ASP A 430 15.53 7.12 -16.88
C ASP A 430 14.39 7.98 -17.43
N LEU A 431 13.81 8.84 -16.57
CA LEU A 431 12.66 9.65 -16.96
C LEU A 431 13.00 10.69 -18.03
N ASN A 432 14.26 11.18 -18.07
CA ASN A 432 14.66 12.09 -19.13
C ASN A 432 14.54 11.40 -20.50
N LYS A 433 15.01 10.16 -20.62
CA LYS A 433 14.90 9.41 -21.86
C LYS A 433 13.46 9.06 -22.22
N ILE A 434 12.67 8.66 -21.22
CA ILE A 434 11.28 8.23 -21.44
C ILE A 434 10.39 9.36 -21.93
N PHE A 435 10.56 10.58 -21.39
CA PHE A 435 9.65 11.68 -21.69
C PHE A 435 10.16 12.67 -22.77
N ASN A 436 11.48 12.72 -23.00
CA ASN A 436 12.08 13.66 -23.95
C ASN A 436 12.51 13.00 -25.26
N ASP A 437 12.85 11.69 -25.22
CA ASP A 437 13.30 10.97 -26.40
C ASP A 437 12.12 10.25 -27.09
N SER A 438 12.34 9.85 -28.34
CA SER A 438 11.41 8.94 -29.04
C SER A 438 11.59 7.52 -28.48
N ILE A 439 10.51 6.95 -27.91
CA ILE A 439 10.53 5.58 -27.41
C ILE A 439 10.65 4.61 -28.58
N SER A 440 11.80 3.95 -28.71
CA SER A 440 12.03 2.94 -29.72
C SER A 440 11.72 1.53 -29.18
N ASN A 441 11.05 0.71 -29.99
CA ASN A 441 10.77 -0.70 -29.67
C ASN A 441 10.06 -0.91 -28.32
N TYR A 442 9.26 0.06 -27.86
CA TYR A 442 8.53 0.00 -26.57
C TYR A 442 9.44 -0.33 -25.37
N THR A 443 10.70 0.13 -25.40
CA THR A 443 11.69 -0.14 -24.33
C THR A 443 11.84 1.09 -23.45
N LEU A 444 11.52 0.94 -22.15
CA LEU A 444 11.58 2.02 -21.15
C LEU A 444 12.73 1.83 -20.16
N ASN A 445 13.16 0.60 -19.94
CA ASN A 445 14.18 0.25 -18.95
C ASN A 445 15.61 0.50 -19.43
N VAL A 446 16.51 0.70 -18.46
CA VAL A 446 17.96 0.84 -18.66
C VAL A 446 18.66 -0.38 -18.08
N ASP A 447 18.87 -1.42 -18.89
CA ASP A 447 19.42 -2.73 -18.46
C ASP A 447 20.76 -2.62 -17.72
N SER A 448 21.63 -1.67 -18.10
CA SER A 448 22.96 -1.47 -17.48
C SER A 448 22.91 -0.98 -16.03
N LEU A 449 21.76 -0.45 -15.58
CA LEU A 449 21.57 0.06 -14.24
C LEU A 449 20.72 -0.86 -13.33
N ARG A 450 20.32 -2.05 -13.83
CA ARG A 450 19.54 -2.99 -13.04
C ARG A 450 20.25 -3.38 -11.74
N ILE A 451 19.50 -3.68 -10.69
CA ILE A 451 20.03 -4.26 -9.46
C ILE A 451 19.51 -5.70 -9.37
N GLU A 452 20.43 -6.63 -9.19
CA GLU A 452 20.15 -8.06 -9.24
C GLU A 452 19.14 -8.50 -8.14
N LYS A 453 18.47 -9.61 -8.41
CA LYS A 453 17.59 -10.25 -7.44
C LYS A 453 18.34 -10.64 -6.18
N ASP A 454 17.65 -10.66 -5.05
CA ASP A 454 18.21 -11.11 -3.78
C ASP A 454 18.57 -12.59 -3.82
N ALA A 455 19.77 -12.94 -3.34
CA ALA A 455 20.23 -14.32 -3.24
C ALA A 455 19.32 -15.17 -2.33
N PHE A 456 18.64 -14.55 -1.37
CA PHE A 456 17.68 -15.22 -0.48
C PHE A 456 16.59 -15.98 -1.25
N VAL A 457 16.13 -15.47 -2.40
CA VAL A 457 15.11 -16.14 -3.24
C VAL A 457 15.54 -17.55 -3.69
N LEU A 458 16.83 -17.79 -3.79
CA LEU A 458 17.41 -19.07 -4.21
C LEU A 458 17.77 -19.98 -3.03
N SER A 459 17.55 -19.55 -1.79
CA SER A 459 17.92 -20.28 -0.59
C SER A 459 16.83 -21.25 -0.11
N ASP A 460 17.26 -22.27 0.65
CA ASP A 460 16.34 -23.15 1.38
C ASP A 460 15.45 -22.37 2.36
N ASN A 461 15.98 -21.29 2.95
CA ASN A 461 15.23 -20.44 3.87
C ASN A 461 14.01 -19.79 3.19
N TYR A 462 14.15 -19.34 1.94
CA TYR A 462 13.00 -18.82 1.19
C TYR A 462 11.99 -19.93 0.89
N SER A 463 12.45 -21.10 0.46
CA SER A 463 11.60 -22.26 0.22
C SER A 463 10.84 -22.69 1.49
N ASN A 464 11.52 -22.68 2.65
CA ASN A 464 10.91 -22.98 3.94
C ASN A 464 9.91 -21.90 4.35
N TYR A 465 10.19 -20.62 4.12
CA TYR A 465 9.23 -19.54 4.36
C TYR A 465 7.94 -19.71 3.53
N GLU A 466 8.05 -20.06 2.25
CA GLU A 466 6.87 -20.31 1.42
C GLU A 466 6.08 -21.56 1.88
N LYS A 467 6.75 -22.60 2.35
CA LYS A 467 6.09 -23.77 2.99
C LYS A 467 5.38 -23.34 4.27
N TYR A 468 6.04 -22.56 5.13
CA TYR A 468 5.46 -21.99 6.36
C TYR A 468 4.19 -21.20 6.07
N ARG A 469 4.17 -20.34 5.06
CA ARG A 469 2.98 -19.56 4.67
C ARG A 469 1.79 -20.49 4.33
N LYS A 470 2.02 -21.51 3.53
CA LYS A 470 0.99 -22.52 3.16
C LYS A 470 0.50 -23.27 4.39
N GLN A 471 1.41 -23.76 5.21
CA GLN A 471 1.07 -24.49 6.44
C GLN A 471 0.34 -23.60 7.45
N THR A 472 0.63 -22.28 7.50
CA THR A 472 -0.12 -21.32 8.34
C THR A 472 -1.59 -21.25 7.94
N HIS A 473 -1.89 -21.31 6.64
CA HIS A 473 -3.27 -21.38 6.17
C HIS A 473 -3.94 -22.71 6.57
N GLU A 474 -3.23 -23.81 6.43
CA GLU A 474 -3.72 -25.15 6.77
C GLU A 474 -3.97 -25.31 8.28
N ILE A 475 -3.02 -24.90 9.13
CA ILE A 475 -3.17 -24.98 10.59
C ILE A 475 -4.36 -24.14 11.09
N ASN A 476 -4.57 -22.96 10.53
CA ASN A 476 -5.73 -22.13 10.84
C ASN A 476 -7.06 -22.83 10.46
N LYS A 477 -7.08 -23.54 9.32
CA LYS A 477 -8.24 -24.32 8.88
C LYS A 477 -8.48 -25.50 9.82
N PHE A 478 -7.45 -26.28 10.17
CA PHE A 478 -7.55 -27.40 11.10
C PHE A 478 -8.05 -26.95 12.48
N ILE A 479 -7.52 -25.85 13.01
CA ILE A 479 -8.00 -25.25 14.25
C ILE A 479 -9.48 -24.90 14.14
N LYS A 480 -9.89 -24.22 13.08
CA LYS A 480 -11.30 -23.81 12.88
C LYS A 480 -12.26 -25.02 12.74
N GLU A 481 -11.81 -26.08 12.10
CA GLU A 481 -12.60 -27.30 11.86
C GLU A 481 -12.48 -28.34 12.99
N ASN A 482 -11.72 -28.05 14.03
CA ASN A 482 -11.43 -28.96 15.16
C ASN A 482 -10.84 -30.32 14.70
N LYS A 483 -9.95 -30.26 13.70
CA LYS A 483 -9.29 -31.47 13.18
C LYS A 483 -8.00 -31.75 13.93
N LYS A 484 -7.66 -33.02 14.09
CA LYS A 484 -6.35 -33.44 14.58
C LYS A 484 -5.30 -33.17 13.52
N ILE A 485 -4.15 -32.74 13.98
CA ILE A 485 -2.93 -32.47 13.19
C ILE A 485 -1.88 -33.50 13.62
N GLU A 486 -1.18 -34.08 12.65
CA GLU A 486 -0.10 -35.01 12.92
C GLU A 486 1.13 -34.26 13.47
N GLU A 487 1.86 -34.92 14.38
CA GLU A 487 3.07 -34.36 15.02
C GLU A 487 4.13 -33.97 14.00
N THR A 488 4.26 -34.75 12.93
CA THR A 488 5.18 -34.48 11.81
C THR A 488 4.87 -33.16 11.10
N PHE A 489 3.59 -32.80 10.95
CA PHE A 489 3.18 -31.52 10.39
C PHE A 489 3.56 -30.36 11.32
N LEU A 490 3.30 -30.47 12.63
CA LEU A 490 3.64 -29.44 13.60
C LEU A 490 5.15 -29.21 13.68
N THR A 491 5.93 -30.31 13.66
CA THR A 491 7.39 -30.26 13.65
C THR A 491 7.90 -29.55 12.40
N SER A 492 7.39 -29.94 11.23
CA SER A 492 7.74 -29.28 9.95
C SER A 492 7.35 -27.80 9.95
N TYR A 493 6.19 -27.45 10.48
CA TYR A 493 5.71 -26.08 10.57
C TYR A 493 6.66 -25.20 11.41
N ILE A 494 7.12 -25.72 12.55
CA ILE A 494 8.10 -25.02 13.41
C ILE A 494 9.45 -24.90 12.69
N GLN A 495 9.95 -25.96 12.08
CA GLN A 495 11.25 -25.98 11.40
C GLN A 495 11.32 -25.02 10.20
N ASN A 496 10.18 -24.78 9.54
CA ASN A 496 10.13 -23.89 8.38
C ASN A 496 10.29 -22.40 8.74
N ASN A 497 10.04 -22.00 10.00
CA ASN A 497 10.25 -20.61 10.45
C ASN A 497 10.48 -20.52 11.96
N PRO A 498 11.59 -21.10 12.50
CA PRO A 498 11.77 -21.35 13.93
C PRO A 498 12.02 -20.09 14.76
N ASP A 499 12.35 -18.97 14.15
CA ASP A 499 12.60 -17.72 14.86
C ASP A 499 11.35 -16.84 14.98
N PHE A 500 10.27 -17.18 14.26
CA PHE A 500 9.05 -16.37 14.27
C PHE A 500 8.09 -16.76 15.41
N TRP A 501 7.79 -15.81 16.28
CA TRP A 501 6.93 -16.01 17.45
C TRP A 501 5.55 -16.60 17.11
N LEU A 502 4.97 -16.19 15.96
CA LEU A 502 3.62 -16.58 15.52
C LEU A 502 3.50 -18.10 15.30
N VAL A 503 4.59 -18.77 14.92
CA VAL A 503 4.65 -20.21 14.74
C VAL A 503 4.26 -20.90 16.05
N TYR A 504 4.87 -20.50 17.14
CA TYR A 504 4.63 -21.07 18.46
C TYR A 504 3.27 -20.68 19.03
N ASP A 505 2.81 -19.46 18.78
CA ASP A 505 1.44 -19.04 19.15
C ASP A 505 0.38 -19.88 18.48
N LYS A 506 0.53 -20.20 17.18
CA LYS A 506 -0.39 -21.06 16.43
C LYS A 506 -0.38 -22.51 16.90
N VAL A 507 0.79 -23.08 17.17
CA VAL A 507 0.89 -24.44 17.74
C VAL A 507 0.27 -24.47 19.15
N GLY A 508 0.48 -23.44 19.94
CA GLY A 508 -0.20 -23.26 21.22
C GLY A 508 -1.74 -23.20 21.09
N ASP A 509 -2.25 -22.48 20.09
CA ASP A 509 -3.69 -22.40 19.80
C ASP A 509 -4.26 -23.78 19.44
N TYR A 510 -3.53 -24.59 18.67
CA TYR A 510 -3.92 -25.95 18.34
C TYR A 510 -4.04 -26.82 19.59
N TYR A 511 -3.00 -26.90 20.44
CA TYR A 511 -3.04 -27.69 21.66
C TYR A 511 -4.09 -27.19 22.65
N PHE A 512 -4.29 -25.87 22.76
CA PHE A 512 -5.36 -25.30 23.57
C PHE A 512 -6.74 -25.81 23.13
N GLN A 513 -6.97 -25.88 21.84
CA GLN A 513 -8.22 -26.40 21.28
C GLN A 513 -8.38 -27.91 21.53
N GLN A 514 -7.29 -28.68 21.45
CA GLN A 514 -7.28 -30.11 21.80
C GLN A 514 -7.40 -30.36 23.32
N LYS A 515 -7.53 -29.29 24.12
CA LYS A 515 -7.58 -29.29 25.59
C LYS A 515 -6.28 -29.80 26.27
N ASP A 516 -5.19 -29.91 25.53
CA ASP A 516 -3.87 -30.13 26.10
C ASP A 516 -3.28 -28.78 26.55
N TYR A 517 -3.71 -28.36 27.74
CA TYR A 517 -3.33 -27.05 28.28
C TYR A 517 -1.86 -26.99 28.70
N GLN A 518 -1.23 -28.14 28.96
CA GLN A 518 0.18 -28.23 29.31
C GLN A 518 1.05 -27.91 28.08
N GLN A 519 0.79 -28.58 26.96
CA GLN A 519 1.49 -28.30 25.69
C GLN A 519 1.17 -26.88 25.19
N ALA A 520 -0.08 -26.46 25.26
CA ALA A 520 -0.45 -25.07 24.88
C ALA A 520 0.37 -24.04 25.68
N SER A 521 0.47 -24.24 27.02
CA SER A 521 1.27 -23.36 27.89
C SER A 521 2.74 -23.35 27.51
N PHE A 522 3.31 -24.51 27.18
CA PHE A 522 4.71 -24.63 26.74
C PHE A 522 4.97 -23.80 25.48
N TYR A 523 4.13 -23.95 24.43
CA TYR A 523 4.32 -23.22 23.17
C TYR A 523 4.05 -21.72 23.30
N TYR A 524 3.07 -21.28 24.11
CA TYR A 524 2.88 -19.84 24.36
C TYR A 524 4.07 -19.22 25.11
N LYS A 525 4.72 -19.96 26.03
CA LYS A 525 5.96 -19.50 26.65
C LYS A 525 7.08 -19.37 25.63
N LEU A 526 7.24 -20.34 24.72
CA LEU A 526 8.23 -20.25 23.63
C LEU A 526 7.96 -19.04 22.72
N ALA A 527 6.69 -18.78 22.37
CA ALA A 527 6.33 -17.58 21.60
C ALA A 527 6.81 -16.29 22.31
N LEU A 528 6.67 -16.21 23.63
CA LEU A 528 7.09 -15.04 24.41
C LEU A 528 8.61 -14.87 24.53
N THR A 529 9.40 -15.91 24.26
CA THR A 529 10.88 -15.83 24.21
C THR A 529 11.39 -15.25 22.88
N LYS A 530 10.55 -15.20 21.87
CA LYS A 530 10.86 -14.65 20.55
C LYS A 530 10.55 -13.16 20.49
N GLU A 531 11.00 -12.51 19.43
CA GLU A 531 10.71 -11.09 19.19
C GLU A 531 9.25 -10.92 18.71
N VAL A 532 8.33 -10.71 19.66
CA VAL A 532 6.90 -10.54 19.36
C VAL A 532 6.69 -9.18 18.69
N THR A 533 5.92 -9.17 17.60
CA THR A 533 5.78 -8.01 16.70
C THR A 533 5.25 -6.77 17.41
N THR A 534 4.14 -6.89 18.16
CA THR A 534 3.48 -5.74 18.81
C THR A 534 3.21 -6.00 20.29
N VAL A 535 3.00 -4.92 21.07
CA VAL A 535 2.57 -5.03 22.48
C VAL A 535 1.19 -5.70 22.59
N PRO A 536 0.18 -5.39 21.76
CA PRO A 536 -1.10 -6.11 21.75
C PRO A 536 -0.94 -7.62 21.52
N ASP A 537 -0.06 -8.06 20.62
CA ASP A 537 0.19 -9.48 20.38
C ASP A 537 0.80 -10.16 21.62
N ARG A 538 1.82 -9.54 22.22
CA ARG A 538 2.41 -10.02 23.47
C ARG A 538 1.37 -10.16 24.58
N ASN A 539 0.52 -9.16 24.75
CA ASN A 539 -0.57 -9.17 25.73
C ASN A 539 -1.60 -10.29 25.43
N LYS A 540 -1.89 -10.54 24.16
CA LYS A 540 -2.78 -11.61 23.72
C LYS A 540 -2.22 -13.00 24.08
N ILE A 541 -0.92 -13.24 23.83
CA ILE A 541 -0.26 -14.49 24.18
C ILE A 541 -0.28 -14.67 25.70
N GLN A 542 0.02 -13.64 26.49
CA GLN A 542 -0.02 -13.69 27.97
C GLN A 542 -1.43 -14.03 28.49
N LYS A 543 -2.48 -13.46 27.88
CA LYS A 543 -3.87 -13.81 28.21
C LYS A 543 -4.20 -15.28 27.89
N LYS A 544 -3.70 -15.81 26.76
CA LYS A 544 -3.84 -17.24 26.41
C LYS A 544 -3.13 -18.14 27.44
N LEU A 545 -1.90 -17.79 27.81
CA LEU A 545 -1.12 -18.49 28.84
C LEU A 545 -1.84 -18.52 30.20
N SER A 546 -2.41 -17.39 30.63
CA SER A 546 -3.20 -17.29 31.86
C SER A 546 -4.47 -18.16 31.82
N LYS A 547 -5.09 -18.32 30.63
CA LYS A 547 -6.23 -19.24 30.44
C LYS A 547 -5.80 -20.70 30.60
N CYS A 548 -4.64 -21.12 30.07
CA CYS A 548 -4.10 -22.46 30.27
C CYS A 548 -3.93 -22.75 31.77
N SER A 549 -3.28 -21.87 32.51
CA SER A 549 -3.07 -22.03 33.96
C SER A 549 -4.37 -22.21 34.74
N ARG A 550 -5.46 -21.51 34.34
CA ARG A 550 -6.77 -21.67 34.98
C ARG A 550 -7.48 -22.99 34.62
N LYS A 551 -7.18 -23.56 33.45
CA LYS A 551 -7.78 -24.83 32.99
C LYS A 551 -7.02 -26.07 33.51
N MET A 552 -5.78 -25.91 33.96
CA MET A 552 -4.97 -26.95 34.60
C MET A 552 -5.21 -27.07 36.11
N ARG A 553 -5.85 -26.04 36.72
CA ARG A 553 -6.36 -26.06 38.12
C ARG A 553 -7.74 -26.70 38.16
#